data_7cef7e392d65e888e4324056b9f7edb5
#
_entry.id   7cef7e392d65e888e4324056b9f7edb5
#
_cell.length_a   1.000
_cell.length_b   1.000
_cell.length_c   1.000
_cell.angle_alpha   90.00
_cell.angle_beta   90.00
_cell.angle_gamma   90.00
#
_symmetry.space_group_name_H-M   'P 1'
#
loop_
_entity.id
_entity.type
_entity.pdbx_description
1 polymer ?
#
loop_
_entity_poly.entity_id
_entity_poly.type
_entity_poly.pdbx_seq_one_letter_code
_entity_poly.pdbx_strand_id
1 'polypeptide(L)'
;MTYTVGEITKKLNIAPSALRYYDKEGLLPFVERSSGGIRIFREEDMDWLELIECMKRTGMPIKEIKHFIDCCVEGDSRINDRLSIIKNQRDRVLAEIEHLQARLSMLEFKTWFYEEAQRRGTCSFYETATPNDIPLEYHKYFERKWRADKEAAENGEPPKKYKAI
;
A
#
# COMPACT_ATOMS: atom_id res chain seq x y z
N MET A 1 -16.87 28.42 -17.01
CA MET A 1 -15.58 29.13 -16.82
C MET A 1 -14.49 28.29 -17.44
N THR A 2 -13.46 28.92 -18.06
CA THR A 2 -12.35 28.18 -18.68
C THR A 2 -11.04 28.51 -17.99
N TYR A 3 -10.14 27.53 -17.93
CA TYR A 3 -8.87 27.63 -17.22
C TYR A 3 -7.71 27.25 -18.14
N THR A 4 -6.59 27.94 -17.98
CA THR A 4 -5.31 27.55 -18.59
C THR A 4 -4.66 26.43 -17.80
N VAL A 5 -3.64 25.76 -18.38
CA VAL A 5 -2.80 24.77 -17.71
C VAL A 5 -2.24 25.32 -16.38
N GLY A 6 -1.77 26.59 -16.39
CA GLY A 6 -1.20 27.22 -15.19
C GLY A 6 -2.18 27.44 -14.05
N GLU A 7 -3.44 27.79 -14.36
CA GLU A 7 -4.50 27.97 -13.38
C GLU A 7 -4.96 26.63 -12.79
N ILE A 8 -5.17 25.61 -13.64
CA ILE A 8 -5.53 24.25 -13.20
C ILE A 8 -4.45 23.64 -12.28
N THR A 9 -3.18 23.76 -12.66
CA THR A 9 -2.09 23.20 -11.85
C THR A 9 -2.03 23.82 -10.46
N LYS A 10 -2.28 25.13 -10.35
CA LYS A 10 -2.36 25.82 -9.05
C LYS A 10 -3.57 25.40 -8.25
N LYS A 11 -4.76 25.32 -8.91
CA LYS A 11 -6.03 25.02 -8.24
C LYS A 11 -6.05 23.58 -7.68
N LEU A 12 -5.52 22.62 -8.43
CA LEU A 12 -5.51 21.20 -8.05
C LEU A 12 -4.19 20.73 -7.42
N ASN A 13 -3.22 21.64 -7.26
CA ASN A 13 -1.89 21.31 -6.75
C ASN A 13 -1.21 20.16 -7.54
N ILE A 14 -1.36 20.17 -8.87
CA ILE A 14 -0.79 19.19 -9.79
C ILE A 14 0.40 19.82 -10.51
N ALA A 15 1.52 19.09 -10.62
CA ALA A 15 2.66 19.60 -11.40
C ALA A 15 2.30 19.75 -12.90
N PRO A 16 2.75 20.82 -13.59
CA PRO A 16 2.51 20.99 -15.04
C PRO A 16 3.03 19.83 -15.88
N SER A 17 4.09 19.17 -15.42
CA SER A 17 4.62 17.94 -16.05
C SER A 17 3.66 16.76 -15.96
N ALA A 18 2.92 16.64 -14.85
CA ALA A 18 1.93 15.58 -14.67
C ALA A 18 0.76 15.76 -15.64
N LEU A 19 0.24 16.98 -15.82
CA LEU A 19 -0.83 17.25 -16.80
C LEU A 19 -0.38 16.92 -18.22
N ARG A 20 0.87 17.26 -18.59
CA ARG A 20 1.44 16.89 -19.91
C ARG A 20 1.55 15.38 -20.07
N TYR A 21 1.93 14.68 -18.99
CA TYR A 21 2.01 13.23 -18.97
C TYR A 21 0.63 12.60 -19.14
N TYR A 22 -0.39 13.08 -18.41
CA TYR A 22 -1.78 12.57 -18.54
C TYR A 22 -2.32 12.74 -19.94
N ASP A 23 -2.09 13.89 -20.58
CA ASP A 23 -2.48 14.11 -21.95
C ASP A 23 -1.77 13.15 -22.92
N LYS A 24 -0.45 12.94 -22.74
CA LYS A 24 0.34 12.00 -23.56
C LYS A 24 -0.18 10.57 -23.42
N GLU A 25 -0.58 10.16 -22.20
CA GLU A 25 -1.12 8.84 -21.93
C GLU A 25 -2.62 8.71 -22.29
N GLY A 26 -3.24 9.78 -22.80
CA GLY A 26 -4.64 9.77 -23.24
C GLY A 26 -5.67 9.74 -22.10
N LEU A 27 -5.29 10.24 -20.90
CA LEU A 27 -6.21 10.33 -19.75
C LEU A 27 -7.15 11.55 -19.84
N LEU A 28 -6.95 12.45 -20.79
CA LEU A 28 -7.69 13.70 -20.92
C LEU A 28 -8.50 13.77 -22.24
N PRO A 29 -9.34 12.76 -22.56
CA PRO A 29 -10.08 12.74 -23.83
C PRO A 29 -11.13 13.85 -23.95
N PHE A 30 -11.48 14.47 -22.82
CA PHE A 30 -12.50 15.52 -22.67
C PHE A 30 -11.91 16.92 -22.80
N VAL A 31 -10.57 17.10 -22.77
CA VAL A 31 -9.93 18.42 -22.82
C VAL A 31 -9.85 18.95 -24.24
N GLU A 32 -10.45 20.12 -24.47
CA GLU A 32 -10.40 20.81 -25.76
C GLU A 32 -9.06 21.52 -25.99
N ARG A 33 -8.78 21.81 -27.24
CA ARG A 33 -7.63 22.62 -27.65
C ARG A 33 -8.11 23.86 -28.43
N SER A 34 -7.50 25.01 -28.16
CA SER A 34 -7.70 26.21 -28.96
C SER A 34 -7.21 26.02 -30.40
N SER A 35 -7.54 26.95 -31.28
CA SER A 35 -7.02 27.00 -32.65
C SER A 35 -5.49 27.02 -32.71
N GLY A 36 -4.82 27.51 -31.67
CA GLY A 36 -3.35 27.47 -31.51
C GLY A 36 -2.81 26.21 -30.81
N GLY A 37 -3.63 25.16 -30.59
CA GLY A 37 -3.20 23.90 -29.97
C GLY A 37 -3.02 23.95 -28.43
N ILE A 38 -3.39 25.07 -27.81
CA ILE A 38 -3.31 25.24 -26.35
C ILE A 38 -4.50 24.53 -25.69
N ARG A 39 -4.24 23.76 -24.62
CA ARG A 39 -5.30 23.08 -23.84
C ARG A 39 -6.13 24.09 -23.08
N ILE A 40 -7.44 23.91 -23.17
CA ILE A 40 -8.44 24.71 -22.46
C ILE A 40 -9.23 23.75 -21.56
N PHE A 41 -9.20 24.00 -20.26
CA PHE A 41 -9.94 23.23 -19.28
C PHE A 41 -11.21 23.96 -18.90
N ARG A 42 -12.31 23.22 -18.76
CA ARG A 42 -13.57 23.70 -18.23
C ARG A 42 -13.72 23.34 -16.74
N GLU A 43 -14.72 23.91 -16.09
CA GLU A 43 -15.02 23.56 -14.69
C GLU A 43 -15.29 22.06 -14.51
N GLU A 44 -16.03 21.46 -15.42
CA GLU A 44 -16.35 20.03 -15.47
C GLU A 44 -15.14 19.12 -15.66
N ASP A 45 -14.06 19.62 -16.25
CA ASP A 45 -12.81 18.87 -16.44
C ASP A 45 -12.03 18.71 -15.11
N MET A 46 -12.32 19.56 -14.13
CA MET A 46 -11.68 19.46 -12.82
C MET A 46 -12.07 18.18 -12.08
N ASP A 47 -13.34 17.80 -12.13
CA ASP A 47 -13.84 16.57 -11.50
C ASP A 47 -13.08 15.34 -12.06
N TRP A 48 -12.81 15.35 -13.37
CA TRP A 48 -12.00 14.29 -14.01
C TRP A 48 -10.55 14.29 -13.55
N LEU A 49 -9.94 15.45 -13.43
CA LEU A 49 -8.55 15.55 -12.93
C LEU A 49 -8.46 15.13 -11.47
N GLU A 50 -9.42 15.51 -10.62
CA GLU A 50 -9.51 15.08 -9.23
C GLU A 50 -9.71 13.56 -9.13
N LEU A 51 -10.53 12.97 -9.99
CA LEU A 51 -10.72 11.53 -10.08
C LEU A 51 -9.42 10.80 -10.45
N ILE A 52 -8.68 11.30 -11.45
CA ILE A 52 -7.37 10.77 -11.86
C ILE A 52 -6.39 10.80 -10.67
N GLU A 53 -6.28 11.95 -9.98
CA GLU A 53 -5.39 12.09 -8.83
C GLU A 53 -5.83 11.20 -7.66
N CYS A 54 -7.14 11.07 -7.43
CA CYS A 54 -7.67 10.15 -6.42
C CYS A 54 -7.25 8.71 -6.69
N MET A 55 -7.46 8.21 -7.91
CA MET A 55 -7.08 6.85 -8.30
C MET A 55 -5.58 6.63 -8.22
N LYS A 56 -4.80 7.58 -8.68
CA LYS A 56 -3.34 7.54 -8.61
C LYS A 56 -2.84 7.44 -7.16
N ARG A 57 -3.45 8.19 -6.22
CA ARG A 57 -3.12 8.09 -4.79
C ARG A 57 -3.39 6.72 -4.18
N THR A 58 -4.30 5.94 -4.75
CA THR A 58 -4.51 4.54 -4.35
C THR A 58 -3.46 3.58 -4.88
N GLY A 59 -2.50 4.06 -5.68
CA GLY A 59 -1.50 3.21 -6.35
C GLY A 59 -1.99 2.56 -7.64
N MET A 60 -3.16 2.97 -8.18
CA MET A 60 -3.66 2.43 -9.45
C MET A 60 -2.73 2.80 -10.62
N PRO A 61 -2.29 1.83 -11.44
CA PRO A 61 -1.44 2.11 -12.60
C PRO A 61 -2.14 3.03 -13.62
N ILE A 62 -1.38 3.92 -14.25
CA ILE A 62 -1.89 4.88 -15.23
C ILE A 62 -2.71 4.22 -16.35
N LYS A 63 -2.29 3.05 -16.82
CA LYS A 63 -3.03 2.29 -17.85
C LYS A 63 -4.42 1.84 -17.38
N GLU A 64 -4.55 1.48 -16.10
CA GLU A 64 -5.84 1.09 -15.52
C GLU A 64 -6.73 2.31 -15.28
N ILE A 65 -6.14 3.45 -14.85
CA ILE A 65 -6.85 4.73 -14.74
C ILE A 65 -7.39 5.13 -16.12
N LYS A 66 -6.57 5.02 -17.17
CA LYS A 66 -7.04 5.28 -18.54
C LYS A 66 -8.21 4.39 -18.92
N HIS A 67 -8.08 3.09 -18.72
CA HIS A 67 -9.18 2.15 -19.01
C HIS A 67 -10.47 2.49 -18.25
N PHE A 68 -10.35 2.89 -16.98
CA PHE A 68 -11.50 3.35 -16.19
C PHE A 68 -12.15 4.60 -16.79
N ILE A 69 -11.35 5.59 -17.23
CA ILE A 69 -11.86 6.81 -17.88
C ILE A 69 -12.54 6.47 -19.20
N ASP A 70 -11.96 5.60 -20.02
CA ASP A 70 -12.56 5.14 -21.28
C ASP A 70 -13.95 4.52 -21.01
N CYS A 71 -14.06 3.66 -19.98
CA CYS A 71 -15.34 3.10 -19.55
C CYS A 71 -16.33 4.17 -19.05
N CYS A 72 -15.85 5.25 -18.44
CA CYS A 72 -16.73 6.36 -18.05
C CYS A 72 -17.26 7.14 -19.26
N VAL A 73 -16.43 7.38 -20.27
CA VAL A 73 -16.82 8.05 -21.52
C VAL A 73 -17.84 7.21 -22.31
N GLU A 74 -17.69 5.88 -22.31
CA GLU A 74 -18.66 4.97 -22.95
C GLU A 74 -20.01 4.90 -22.20
N GLY A 75 -20.10 5.43 -20.98
CA GLY A 75 -21.34 5.59 -20.23
C GLY A 75 -21.78 4.34 -19.45
N ASP A 76 -23.09 4.22 -19.21
CA ASP A 76 -23.65 3.24 -18.27
C ASP A 76 -23.56 1.78 -18.72
N SER A 77 -23.37 1.54 -20.03
CA SER A 77 -23.12 0.20 -20.56
C SER A 77 -21.86 -0.45 -19.94
N ARG A 78 -20.93 0.35 -19.40
CA ARG A 78 -19.64 -0.09 -18.82
C ARG A 78 -19.60 -0.03 -17.28
N ILE A 79 -20.76 0.08 -16.62
CA ILE A 79 -20.83 0.13 -15.14
C ILE A 79 -20.15 -1.09 -14.50
N ASN A 80 -20.35 -2.28 -15.05
CA ASN A 80 -19.75 -3.52 -14.51
C ASN A 80 -18.23 -3.52 -14.63
N ASP A 81 -17.68 -3.01 -15.72
CA ASP A 81 -16.24 -2.90 -15.93
C ASP A 81 -15.63 -1.89 -14.94
N ARG A 82 -16.26 -0.71 -14.80
CA ARG A 82 -15.85 0.28 -13.79
C ARG A 82 -15.86 -0.30 -12.38
N LEU A 83 -16.92 -1.02 -12.01
CA LEU A 83 -17.02 -1.69 -10.71
C LEU A 83 -15.93 -2.72 -10.52
N SER A 84 -15.61 -3.51 -11.54
CA SER A 84 -14.55 -4.52 -11.50
C SER A 84 -13.17 -3.88 -11.26
N ILE A 85 -12.85 -2.80 -12.00
CA ILE A 85 -11.58 -2.08 -11.84
C ILE A 85 -11.42 -1.57 -10.41
N ILE A 86 -12.46 -0.94 -9.84
CA ILE A 86 -12.41 -0.42 -8.48
C ILE A 86 -12.30 -1.54 -7.45
N LYS A 87 -13.03 -2.66 -7.61
CA LYS A 87 -12.92 -3.81 -6.72
C LYS A 87 -11.50 -4.39 -6.73
N ASN A 88 -10.91 -4.58 -7.90
CA ASN A 88 -9.55 -5.09 -8.03
C ASN A 88 -8.52 -4.19 -7.34
N GLN A 89 -8.67 -2.86 -7.47
CA GLN A 89 -7.79 -1.92 -6.78
C GLN A 89 -7.99 -1.96 -5.26
N ARG A 90 -9.23 -2.04 -4.78
CA ARG A 90 -9.52 -2.21 -3.36
C ARG A 90 -8.84 -3.46 -2.80
N ASP A 91 -8.94 -4.58 -3.51
CA ASP A 91 -8.39 -5.85 -3.06
C ASP A 91 -6.84 -5.81 -3.02
N ARG A 92 -6.20 -5.11 -3.96
CA ARG A 92 -4.75 -4.82 -3.91
C ARG A 92 -4.36 -4.01 -2.67
N VAL A 93 -5.12 -2.96 -2.35
CA VAL A 93 -4.87 -2.13 -1.15
C VAL A 93 -5.07 -2.94 0.14
N LEU A 94 -6.10 -3.81 0.19
CA LEU A 94 -6.32 -4.69 1.34
C LEU A 94 -5.14 -5.66 1.55
N ALA A 95 -4.64 -6.26 0.47
CA ALA A 95 -3.45 -7.13 0.54
C ALA A 95 -2.19 -6.36 1.01
N GLU A 96 -2.00 -5.11 0.56
CA GLU A 96 -0.91 -4.26 1.02
C GLU A 96 -1.03 -3.92 2.52
N ILE A 97 -2.23 -3.62 3.00
CA ILE A 97 -2.50 -3.41 4.43
C ILE A 97 -2.13 -4.66 5.24
N GLU A 98 -2.53 -5.84 4.79
CA GLU A 98 -2.18 -7.12 5.46
C GLU A 98 -0.67 -7.32 5.53
N HIS A 99 0.05 -7.07 4.42
CA HIS A 99 1.50 -7.14 4.39
C HIS A 99 2.18 -6.12 5.33
N LEU A 100 1.66 -4.90 5.39
CA LEU A 100 2.18 -3.86 6.29
C LEU A 100 1.90 -4.24 7.76
N GLN A 101 0.73 -4.78 8.08
CA GLN A 101 0.39 -5.26 9.42
C GLN A 101 1.32 -6.40 9.86
N ALA A 102 1.63 -7.34 8.96
CA ALA A 102 2.58 -8.42 9.27
C ALA A 102 3.99 -7.88 9.56
N ARG A 103 4.46 -6.87 8.79
CA ARG A 103 5.75 -6.20 9.04
C ARG A 103 5.74 -5.44 10.36
N LEU A 104 4.65 -4.71 10.66
CA LEU A 104 4.49 -3.99 11.91
C LEU A 104 4.53 -4.95 13.10
N SER A 105 3.77 -6.05 13.05
CA SER A 105 3.78 -7.06 14.11
C SER A 105 5.18 -7.65 14.38
N MET A 106 6.01 -7.81 13.33
CA MET A 106 7.42 -8.22 13.52
C MET A 106 8.23 -7.13 14.23
N LEU A 107 8.03 -5.86 13.89
CA LEU A 107 8.75 -4.75 14.56
C LEU A 107 8.31 -4.59 16.01
N GLU A 108 7.03 -4.73 16.32
CA GLU A 108 6.49 -4.71 17.67
C GLU A 108 7.09 -5.83 18.52
N PHE A 109 7.15 -7.05 17.97
CA PHE A 109 7.87 -8.16 18.60
C PHE A 109 9.35 -7.82 18.87
N LYS A 110 10.06 -7.25 17.89
CA LYS A 110 11.47 -6.86 18.07
C LYS A 110 11.64 -5.75 19.11
N THR A 111 10.73 -4.78 19.14
CA THR A 111 10.71 -3.72 20.14
C THR A 111 10.58 -4.32 21.53
N TRP A 112 9.54 -5.13 21.77
CA TRP A 112 9.36 -5.85 23.03
C TRP A 112 10.58 -6.69 23.41
N PHE A 113 11.14 -7.44 22.46
CA PHE A 113 12.30 -8.29 22.69
C PHE A 113 13.51 -7.50 23.22
N TYR A 114 13.81 -6.37 22.59
CA TYR A 114 14.94 -5.55 22.99
C TYR A 114 14.68 -4.75 24.26
N GLU A 115 13.46 -4.32 24.55
CA GLU A 115 13.07 -3.71 25.82
C GLU A 115 13.25 -4.71 26.97
N GLU A 116 12.83 -5.95 26.77
CA GLU A 116 13.02 -7.01 27.76
C GLU A 116 14.50 -7.39 27.93
N ALA A 117 15.26 -7.46 26.84
CA ALA A 117 16.70 -7.68 26.88
C ALA A 117 17.44 -6.55 27.63
N GLN A 118 17.04 -5.30 27.42
CA GLN A 118 17.57 -4.14 28.13
C GLN A 118 17.28 -4.24 29.64
N ARG A 119 16.04 -4.59 29.99
CA ARG A 119 15.62 -4.77 31.41
C ARG A 119 16.39 -5.87 32.11
N ARG A 120 16.72 -6.97 31.40
CA ARG A 120 17.46 -8.13 31.94
C ARG A 120 18.97 -7.99 31.80
N GLY A 121 19.48 -7.03 31.07
CA GLY A 121 20.89 -6.83 30.78
C GLY A 121 21.49 -7.89 29.83
N THR A 122 20.67 -8.67 29.13
CA THR A 122 21.12 -9.72 28.20
C THR A 122 20.05 -10.05 27.15
N CYS A 123 20.50 -10.33 25.93
CA CYS A 123 19.63 -10.88 24.89
C CYS A 123 19.42 -12.40 25.02
N SER A 124 20.24 -13.11 25.86
CA SER A 124 20.15 -14.57 25.99
C SER A 124 18.95 -15.06 26.79
N PHE A 125 18.14 -14.17 27.37
CA PHE A 125 16.96 -14.55 28.16
C PHE A 125 15.99 -15.47 27.37
N TYR A 126 15.93 -15.30 26.05
CA TYR A 126 15.04 -16.10 25.20
C TYR A 126 15.44 -17.58 25.11
N GLU A 127 16.71 -17.93 25.41
CA GLU A 127 17.19 -19.32 25.35
C GLU A 127 16.47 -20.20 26.39
N THR A 128 16.12 -19.62 27.53
CA THR A 128 15.42 -20.30 28.63
C THR A 128 13.95 -19.91 28.76
N ALA A 129 13.47 -18.98 27.93
CA ALA A 129 12.11 -18.48 27.98
C ALA A 129 11.08 -19.57 27.67
N THR A 130 10.10 -19.69 28.54
CA THR A 130 8.91 -20.54 28.37
C THR A 130 7.74 -19.75 27.79
N PRO A 131 6.64 -20.39 27.35
CA PRO A 131 5.45 -19.69 26.92
C PRO A 131 4.90 -18.69 27.96
N ASN A 132 5.08 -18.95 29.24
CA ASN A 132 4.58 -18.06 30.30
C ASN A 132 5.40 -16.77 30.45
N ASP A 133 6.62 -16.75 29.92
CA ASP A 133 7.51 -15.59 29.98
C ASP A 133 7.32 -14.62 28.79
N ILE A 134 6.54 -15.03 27.80
CA ILE A 134 6.38 -14.33 26.53
C ILE A 134 4.91 -13.91 26.37
N PRO A 135 4.60 -12.65 26.02
CA PRO A 135 3.25 -12.23 25.68
C PRO A 135 2.63 -13.09 24.58
N LEU A 136 1.35 -13.43 24.72
CA LEU A 136 0.64 -14.38 23.85
C LEU A 136 0.70 -13.98 22.36
N GLU A 137 0.61 -12.69 22.08
CA GLU A 137 0.70 -12.14 20.72
C GLU A 137 2.04 -12.44 20.03
N TYR A 138 3.10 -12.71 20.79
CA TYR A 138 4.44 -12.99 20.26
C TYR A 138 4.79 -14.48 20.23
N HIS A 139 3.93 -15.36 20.72
CA HIS A 139 4.16 -16.82 20.75
C HIS A 139 4.52 -17.37 19.36
N LYS A 140 3.88 -16.88 18.29
CA LYS A 140 4.16 -17.28 16.90
C LYS A 140 5.64 -17.17 16.49
N TYR A 141 6.40 -16.24 17.12
CA TYR A 141 7.82 -16.05 16.82
C TYR A 141 8.73 -17.03 17.59
N PHE A 142 8.21 -17.69 18.61
CA PHE A 142 8.90 -18.66 19.43
C PHE A 142 8.48 -20.12 19.15
N GLU A 143 7.40 -20.37 18.47
CA GLU A 143 6.87 -21.72 18.22
C GLU A 143 7.89 -22.68 17.64
N ARG A 144 8.70 -22.21 16.67
CA ARG A 144 9.74 -23.03 16.05
C ARG A 144 10.81 -23.45 17.08
N LYS A 145 11.19 -22.55 17.99
CA LYS A 145 12.14 -22.81 19.06
C LYS A 145 11.55 -23.83 20.03
N TRP A 146 10.38 -23.57 20.57
CA TRP A 146 9.75 -24.44 21.57
C TRP A 146 9.49 -25.85 21.02
N ARG A 147 9.09 -25.96 19.75
CA ARG A 147 8.94 -27.26 19.10
C ARG A 147 10.25 -28.02 19.04
N ALA A 148 11.35 -27.37 18.63
CA ALA A 148 12.67 -27.99 18.55
C ALA A 148 13.25 -28.32 19.92
N ASP A 149 12.99 -27.50 20.94
CA ASP A 149 13.41 -27.78 22.32
C ASP A 149 12.66 -29.00 22.90
N LYS A 150 11.36 -29.13 22.58
CA LYS A 150 10.56 -30.30 22.98
C LYS A 150 11.07 -31.58 22.32
N GLU A 151 11.32 -31.57 21.00
CA GLU A 151 11.86 -32.69 20.24
C GLU A 151 13.25 -33.11 20.79
N ALA A 152 14.13 -32.14 21.10
CA ALA A 152 15.42 -32.41 21.69
C ALA A 152 15.28 -33.08 23.09
N ALA A 153 14.37 -32.60 23.93
CA ALA A 153 14.12 -33.18 25.24
C ALA A 153 13.60 -34.62 25.15
N GLU A 154 12.72 -34.91 24.21
CA GLU A 154 12.19 -36.27 23.95
C GLU A 154 13.29 -37.23 23.51
N ASN A 155 14.32 -36.73 22.78
CA ASN A 155 15.47 -37.51 22.31
C ASN A 155 16.65 -37.56 23.34
N GLY A 156 16.52 -36.90 24.49
CA GLY A 156 17.63 -36.81 25.48
C GLY A 156 18.76 -35.90 25.04
N GLU A 157 18.51 -35.02 24.07
CA GLU A 157 19.49 -34.07 23.55
C GLU A 157 19.43 -32.73 24.31
N PRO A 158 20.54 -31.97 24.42
CA PRO A 158 20.49 -30.63 24.98
C PRO A 158 19.72 -29.66 24.06
N PRO A 159 19.06 -28.62 24.61
CA PRO A 159 18.35 -27.62 23.82
C PRO A 159 19.27 -26.96 22.79
N LYS A 160 18.75 -26.75 21.58
CA LYS A 160 19.53 -26.15 20.49
C LYS A 160 19.83 -24.69 20.82
N LYS A 161 21.09 -24.28 20.70
CA LYS A 161 21.48 -22.87 20.82
C LYS A 161 20.98 -22.09 19.61
N TYR A 162 20.03 -21.19 19.82
CA TYR A 162 19.59 -20.26 18.81
C TYR A 162 20.41 -18.97 18.90
N LYS A 163 20.97 -18.51 17.77
CA LYS A 163 21.54 -17.16 17.74
C LYS A 163 20.40 -16.15 17.81
N ALA A 164 20.50 -15.19 18.73
CA ALA A 164 19.61 -14.01 18.70
C ALA A 164 19.81 -13.32 17.35
N ILE A 165 18.76 -13.28 16.54
CA ILE A 165 18.75 -12.62 15.23
C ILE A 165 18.33 -11.17 15.44
#